data_4f3776ac2aeac4dc5de0c5a906535c16
#
_entry.id   4f3776ac2aeac4dc5de0c5a906535c16
#
_cell.length_a   1.000
_cell.length_b   1.000
_cell.length_c   1.000
_cell.angle_alpha   90.00
_cell.angle_beta   90.00
_cell.angle_gamma   90.00
#
_symmetry.space_group_name_H-M   'P 1'
#
loop_
_entity.id
_entity.type
_entity.pdbx_description
1 polymer ?
#
loop_
_entity_poly.entity_id
_entity_poly.type
_entity_poly.pdbx_seq_one_letter_code
_entity_poly.pdbx_strand_id
1 'polypeptide(L)'
;MPTLFERSIEPAGVGVTYQLGLLRRYGLKACFFVDPMPALLFGLDPFKRLIGAIREAGQEVQLHLHPNWTGAKAGDRGAAHARFEMVEYDEADQAALISGARDLLMAAGAAAPVAYRSGSYAANDATLRALHAQGLRYDSSHNGAEHPWPSLIDLPLRQIAPIAHQGVIEVPVTVIEDRPGSLRNFQICALSSGEMLAALDHAVDHDHAAVTIVSHSFELANRSGTRPNSVHVRRFEGLCAMLAQRTARLPTTHFADADLRLDSADEPLGPNPLRASWRHAEQLWSNVIEERAA
;
A
#
# COMPACT_ATOMS: atom_id res chain seq x y z
N MET A 1 -12.60 2.85 -25.39
CA MET A 1 -12.59 3.36 -23.99
C MET A 1 -11.63 2.50 -23.18
N PRO A 2 -10.82 3.07 -22.25
CA PRO A 2 -9.97 2.26 -21.39
C PRO A 2 -10.80 1.27 -20.58
N THR A 3 -10.29 0.06 -20.41
CA THR A 3 -10.93 -0.95 -19.55
C THR A 3 -10.94 -0.47 -18.08
N LEU A 4 -11.74 -1.11 -17.22
CA LEU A 4 -11.73 -0.84 -15.78
C LEU A 4 -10.32 -1.04 -15.20
N PHE A 5 -9.63 -2.08 -15.68
CA PHE A 5 -8.25 -2.37 -15.31
C PHE A 5 -7.28 -1.22 -15.67
N GLU A 6 -7.32 -0.74 -16.90
CA GLU A 6 -6.45 0.36 -17.34
C GLU A 6 -6.70 1.65 -16.55
N ARG A 7 -7.95 1.94 -16.18
CA ARG A 7 -8.29 3.10 -15.34
C ARG A 7 -7.75 2.98 -13.91
N SER A 8 -7.61 1.77 -13.40
CA SER A 8 -7.03 1.54 -12.06
C SER A 8 -5.51 1.63 -12.05
N ILE A 9 -4.86 1.25 -13.16
CA ILE A 9 -3.39 1.13 -13.25
C ILE A 9 -2.74 2.36 -13.87
N GLU A 10 -3.37 2.97 -14.90
CA GLU A 10 -2.83 4.12 -15.63
C GLU A 10 -3.85 5.27 -15.76
N PRO A 11 -4.47 5.72 -14.67
CA PRO A 11 -5.44 6.81 -14.75
C PRO A 11 -4.76 8.12 -15.13
N ALA A 12 -5.33 8.82 -16.10
CA ALA A 12 -4.92 10.17 -16.48
C ALA A 12 -3.41 10.36 -16.78
N GLY A 13 -2.68 9.27 -17.08
CA GLY A 13 -1.24 9.33 -17.33
C GLY A 13 -0.37 9.53 -16.09
N VAL A 14 -0.94 9.41 -14.89
CA VAL A 14 -0.22 9.51 -13.60
C VAL A 14 -0.27 8.23 -12.78
N GLY A 15 -0.50 7.09 -13.43
CA GLY A 15 -0.56 5.77 -12.83
C GLY A 15 0.82 5.14 -12.58
N VAL A 16 0.89 3.82 -12.75
CA VAL A 16 2.10 3.03 -12.45
C VAL A 16 3.30 3.49 -13.27
N THR A 17 3.14 3.71 -14.57
CA THR A 17 4.24 4.16 -15.45
C THR A 17 4.85 5.48 -14.98
N TYR A 18 4.03 6.44 -14.58
CA TYR A 18 4.49 7.71 -14.03
C TYR A 18 5.25 7.51 -12.71
N GLN A 19 4.70 6.70 -11.79
CA GLN A 19 5.34 6.40 -10.50
C GLN A 19 6.70 5.71 -10.71
N LEU A 20 6.78 4.71 -11.59
CA LEU A 20 8.03 4.05 -11.96
C LEU A 20 9.07 5.03 -12.53
N GLY A 21 8.63 5.98 -13.35
CA GLY A 21 9.49 7.05 -13.89
C GLY A 21 10.10 7.92 -12.79
N LEU A 22 9.33 8.31 -11.79
CA LEU A 22 9.81 9.09 -10.63
C LEU A 22 10.75 8.27 -9.75
N LEU A 23 10.39 7.03 -9.40
CA LEU A 23 11.25 6.14 -8.61
C LEU A 23 12.63 5.98 -9.28
N ARG A 24 12.65 5.74 -10.59
CA ARG A 24 13.90 5.64 -11.36
C ARG A 24 14.68 6.97 -11.34
N ARG A 25 14.00 8.11 -11.55
CA ARG A 25 14.62 9.46 -11.55
C ARG A 25 15.33 9.76 -10.23
N TYR A 26 14.76 9.33 -9.12
CA TYR A 26 15.28 9.60 -7.78
C TYR A 26 16.11 8.44 -7.19
N GLY A 27 16.29 7.33 -7.94
CA GLY A 27 17.03 6.16 -7.48
C GLY A 27 16.39 5.45 -6.29
N LEU A 28 15.07 5.45 -6.20
CA LEU A 28 14.31 4.90 -5.09
C LEU A 28 13.84 3.48 -5.38
N LYS A 29 13.79 2.64 -4.36
CA LYS A 29 13.16 1.32 -4.36
C LYS A 29 11.73 1.42 -3.82
N ALA A 30 10.81 0.67 -4.42
CA ALA A 30 9.45 0.51 -3.94
C ALA A 30 8.97 -0.92 -4.17
N CYS A 31 8.06 -1.37 -3.31
CA CYS A 31 7.38 -2.64 -3.43
C CYS A 31 5.96 -2.41 -3.98
N PHE A 32 5.64 -3.07 -5.08
CA PHE A 32 4.32 -3.04 -5.70
C PHE A 32 3.51 -4.25 -5.23
N PHE A 33 2.57 -4.02 -4.35
CA PHE A 33 1.59 -5.02 -3.92
C PHE A 33 0.50 -5.14 -4.98
N VAL A 34 0.56 -6.21 -5.79
CA VAL A 34 -0.32 -6.42 -6.93
C VAL A 34 -1.40 -7.44 -6.59
N ASP A 35 -2.67 -7.06 -6.75
CA ASP A 35 -3.80 -7.98 -6.66
C ASP A 35 -3.98 -8.72 -8.00
N PRO A 36 -3.71 -10.02 -8.09
CA PRO A 36 -3.85 -10.79 -9.32
C PRO A 36 -5.27 -11.31 -9.54
N MET A 37 -6.15 -11.25 -8.55
CA MET A 37 -7.48 -11.84 -8.60
C MET A 37 -8.37 -11.31 -9.74
N PRO A 38 -8.29 -10.03 -10.15
CA PRO A 38 -9.00 -9.55 -11.32
C PRO A 38 -8.63 -10.27 -12.63
N ALA A 39 -7.51 -11.03 -12.66
CA ALA A 39 -7.17 -11.88 -13.81
C ALA A 39 -8.21 -12.97 -14.08
N LEU A 40 -9.01 -13.38 -13.10
CA LEU A 40 -10.16 -14.28 -13.28
C LEU A 40 -11.17 -13.70 -14.28
N LEU A 41 -11.31 -12.37 -14.30
CA LEU A 41 -12.20 -11.65 -15.22
C LEU A 41 -11.49 -11.21 -16.51
N PHE A 42 -10.30 -10.61 -16.39
CA PHE A 42 -9.60 -9.93 -17.49
C PHE A 42 -8.54 -10.79 -18.19
N GLY A 43 -8.27 -12.00 -17.67
CA GLY A 43 -7.16 -12.85 -18.10
C GLY A 43 -5.81 -12.38 -17.56
N LEU A 44 -4.77 -13.18 -17.82
CA LEU A 44 -3.42 -12.93 -17.28
C LEU A 44 -2.61 -11.88 -18.07
N ASP A 45 -2.92 -11.64 -19.34
CA ASP A 45 -2.07 -10.81 -20.19
C ASP A 45 -1.92 -9.35 -19.74
N PRO A 46 -2.96 -8.67 -19.22
CA PRO A 46 -2.79 -7.34 -18.63
C PRO A 46 -1.83 -7.34 -17.44
N PHE A 47 -1.89 -8.38 -16.61
CA PHE A 47 -1.03 -8.53 -15.43
C PHE A 47 0.42 -8.87 -15.80
N LYS A 48 0.64 -9.69 -16.84
CA LYS A 48 1.98 -9.97 -17.38
C LYS A 48 2.67 -8.67 -17.83
N ARG A 49 1.92 -7.79 -18.52
CA ARG A 49 2.47 -6.49 -18.95
C ARG A 49 2.78 -5.58 -17.76
N LEU A 50 1.88 -5.50 -16.78
CA LEU A 50 2.07 -4.70 -15.57
C LEU A 50 3.30 -5.18 -14.78
N ILE A 51 3.34 -6.47 -14.47
CA ILE A 51 4.43 -7.09 -13.69
C ILE A 51 5.76 -6.98 -14.45
N GLY A 52 5.74 -7.19 -15.77
CA GLY A 52 6.90 -6.99 -16.63
C GLY A 52 7.46 -5.58 -16.52
N ALA A 53 6.62 -4.55 -16.67
CA ALA A 53 7.02 -3.14 -16.57
C ALA A 53 7.60 -2.78 -15.19
N ILE A 54 7.00 -3.28 -14.09
CA ILE A 54 7.49 -3.06 -12.73
C ILE A 54 8.89 -3.68 -12.57
N ARG A 55 9.06 -4.93 -13.00
CA ARG A 55 10.34 -5.66 -12.88
C ARG A 55 11.44 -5.08 -13.77
N GLU A 56 11.10 -4.67 -15.01
CA GLU A 56 12.03 -4.00 -15.92
C GLU A 56 12.50 -2.65 -15.38
N ALA A 57 11.67 -1.98 -14.58
CA ALA A 57 12.04 -0.76 -13.85
C ALA A 57 12.89 -1.05 -12.60
N GLY A 58 13.24 -2.32 -12.31
CA GLY A 58 14.02 -2.72 -11.13
C GLY A 58 13.25 -2.64 -9.82
N GLN A 59 11.91 -2.67 -9.88
CA GLN A 59 11.07 -2.63 -8.69
C GLN A 59 10.55 -4.02 -8.33
N GLU A 60 10.14 -4.17 -7.07
CA GLU A 60 9.66 -5.43 -6.52
C GLU A 60 8.14 -5.58 -6.68
N VAL A 61 7.69 -6.81 -6.95
CA VAL A 61 6.27 -7.20 -6.96
C VAL A 61 5.99 -8.16 -5.82
N GLN A 62 4.99 -7.84 -4.99
CA GLN A 62 4.54 -8.65 -3.87
C GLN A 62 3.03 -8.87 -3.92
N LEU A 63 2.52 -9.78 -3.09
CA LEU A 63 1.13 -10.22 -3.13
C LEU A 63 0.19 -9.23 -2.46
N HIS A 64 -0.86 -8.82 -3.17
CA HIS A 64 -2.04 -8.14 -2.67
C HIS A 64 -3.28 -8.98 -2.95
N LEU A 65 -4.34 -8.84 -2.18
CA LEU A 65 -5.55 -9.61 -2.37
C LEU A 65 -6.80 -8.87 -1.90
N HIS A 66 -7.77 -8.75 -2.82
CA HIS A 66 -9.16 -8.44 -2.52
C HIS A 66 -10.04 -9.66 -2.83
N PRO A 67 -10.66 -10.31 -1.83
CA PRO A 67 -11.44 -11.53 -2.04
C PRO A 67 -12.69 -11.37 -2.91
N ASN A 68 -13.20 -10.15 -3.07
CA ASN A 68 -14.41 -9.86 -3.84
C ASN A 68 -14.37 -10.29 -5.32
N TRP A 69 -13.20 -10.63 -5.86
CA TRP A 69 -13.04 -11.20 -7.19
C TRP A 69 -13.23 -12.71 -7.23
N THR A 70 -13.36 -13.37 -6.08
CA THR A 70 -13.50 -14.82 -5.99
C THR A 70 -14.75 -15.29 -6.73
N GLY A 71 -14.58 -16.27 -7.63
CA GLY A 71 -15.66 -16.79 -8.45
C GLY A 71 -15.98 -15.97 -9.71
N ALA A 72 -15.32 -14.83 -9.94
CA ALA A 72 -15.44 -14.07 -11.17
C ALA A 72 -14.98 -14.91 -12.39
N LYS A 73 -15.68 -14.76 -13.52
CA LYS A 73 -15.38 -15.48 -14.77
C LYS A 73 -15.31 -14.51 -15.92
N ALA A 74 -14.55 -14.89 -16.94
CA ALA A 74 -14.48 -14.14 -18.19
C ALA A 74 -15.90 -13.89 -18.76
N GLY A 75 -16.22 -12.62 -19.02
CA GLY A 75 -17.53 -12.18 -19.48
C GLY A 75 -18.47 -11.63 -18.40
N ASP A 76 -18.14 -11.75 -17.12
CA ASP A 76 -18.88 -11.12 -16.04
C ASP A 76 -18.79 -9.58 -16.13
N ARG A 77 -19.77 -8.87 -15.56
CA ARG A 77 -19.83 -7.40 -15.60
C ARG A 77 -19.05 -6.70 -14.48
N GLY A 78 -18.27 -7.42 -13.68
CA GLY A 78 -17.45 -6.88 -12.58
C GLY A 78 -17.17 -7.87 -11.48
N ALA A 79 -16.43 -7.39 -10.48
CA ALA A 79 -16.29 -8.09 -9.20
C ALA A 79 -17.65 -8.08 -8.50
N ALA A 80 -17.86 -8.94 -7.55
CA ALA A 80 -18.93 -8.81 -6.58
C ALA A 80 -19.82 -10.04 -6.40
N HIS A 81 -19.19 -11.17 -6.30
CA HIS A 81 -19.93 -12.39 -5.93
C HIS A 81 -19.48 -12.95 -4.57
N ALA A 82 -18.41 -12.40 -3.98
CA ALA A 82 -17.81 -12.84 -2.73
C ALA A 82 -17.79 -11.74 -1.67
N ARG A 83 -17.54 -12.11 -0.43
CA ARG A 83 -17.31 -11.16 0.68
C ARG A 83 -16.13 -10.26 0.32
N PHE A 84 -16.20 -9.01 0.78
CA PHE A 84 -15.24 -8.00 0.34
C PHE A 84 -13.92 -8.08 1.11
N GLU A 85 -13.99 -8.33 2.42
CA GLU A 85 -12.83 -8.26 3.30
C GLU A 85 -12.30 -9.65 3.66
N MET A 86 -10.98 -9.80 3.73
CA MET A 86 -10.32 -11.05 4.09
C MET A 86 -10.75 -11.57 5.47
N VAL A 87 -10.95 -10.69 6.43
CA VAL A 87 -11.35 -11.01 7.79
C VAL A 87 -12.77 -11.60 7.91
N GLU A 88 -13.56 -11.58 6.84
CA GLU A 88 -14.89 -12.18 6.79
C GLU A 88 -14.85 -13.69 6.50
N TYR A 89 -13.66 -14.24 6.22
CA TYR A 89 -13.43 -15.65 5.94
C TYR A 89 -12.75 -16.33 7.12
N ASP A 90 -12.97 -17.63 7.30
CA ASP A 90 -12.21 -18.41 8.26
C ASP A 90 -10.77 -18.66 7.79
N GLU A 91 -9.92 -19.18 8.68
CA GLU A 91 -8.49 -19.35 8.40
C GLU A 91 -8.23 -20.29 7.21
N ALA A 92 -9.04 -21.33 7.04
CA ALA A 92 -8.85 -22.29 5.95
C ALA A 92 -9.21 -21.65 4.59
N ASP A 93 -10.29 -20.89 4.55
CA ASP A 93 -10.70 -20.14 3.37
C ASP A 93 -9.68 -19.03 3.04
N GLN A 94 -9.19 -18.30 4.05
CA GLN A 94 -8.12 -17.30 3.87
C GLN A 94 -6.87 -17.95 3.25
N ALA A 95 -6.45 -19.12 3.78
CA ALA A 95 -5.29 -19.83 3.24
C ALA A 95 -5.50 -20.26 1.79
N ALA A 96 -6.70 -20.73 1.44
CA ALA A 96 -7.03 -21.10 0.05
C ALA A 96 -7.02 -19.90 -0.89
N LEU A 97 -7.57 -18.76 -0.46
CA LEU A 97 -7.57 -17.50 -1.20
C LEU A 97 -6.14 -16.98 -1.46
N ILE A 98 -5.30 -16.97 -0.42
CA ILE A 98 -3.90 -16.54 -0.49
C ILE A 98 -3.13 -17.46 -1.46
N SER A 99 -3.30 -18.78 -1.37
CA SER A 99 -2.66 -19.74 -2.27
C SER A 99 -3.05 -19.49 -3.72
N GLY A 100 -4.36 -19.37 -4.00
CA GLY A 100 -4.86 -19.12 -5.35
C GLY A 100 -4.37 -17.79 -5.93
N ALA A 101 -4.36 -16.74 -5.12
CA ALA A 101 -3.85 -15.43 -5.55
C ALA A 101 -2.33 -15.49 -5.83
N ARG A 102 -1.55 -16.15 -4.98
CA ARG A 102 -0.12 -16.37 -5.19
C ARG A 102 0.16 -17.08 -6.51
N ASP A 103 -0.59 -18.15 -6.80
CA ASP A 103 -0.42 -18.91 -8.03
C ASP A 103 -0.74 -18.07 -9.28
N LEU A 104 -1.79 -17.24 -9.22
CA LEU A 104 -2.12 -16.29 -10.29
C LEU A 104 -1.02 -15.24 -10.48
N LEU A 105 -0.48 -14.69 -9.39
CA LEU A 105 0.59 -13.69 -9.43
C LEU A 105 1.85 -14.27 -10.09
N MET A 106 2.24 -15.49 -9.72
CA MET A 106 3.38 -16.18 -10.31
C MET A 106 3.11 -16.56 -11.78
N ALA A 107 1.91 -17.00 -12.12
CA ALA A 107 1.51 -17.27 -13.51
C ALA A 107 1.54 -16.01 -14.38
N ALA A 108 1.35 -14.84 -13.78
CA ALA A 108 1.51 -13.55 -14.45
C ALA A 108 2.98 -13.07 -14.54
N GLY A 109 3.95 -13.86 -14.06
CA GLY A 109 5.40 -13.62 -14.23
C GLY A 109 6.10 -12.95 -13.06
N ALA A 110 5.44 -12.82 -11.91
CA ALA A 110 6.13 -12.40 -10.69
C ALA A 110 7.04 -13.52 -10.15
N ALA A 111 8.09 -13.15 -9.40
CA ALA A 111 8.80 -14.09 -8.54
C ALA A 111 7.86 -14.59 -7.43
N ALA A 112 8.22 -15.67 -6.75
CA ALA A 112 7.48 -16.11 -5.57
C ALA A 112 7.45 -14.98 -4.53
N PRO A 113 6.26 -14.52 -4.11
CA PRO A 113 6.16 -13.41 -3.17
C PRO A 113 6.68 -13.83 -1.78
N VAL A 114 7.37 -12.92 -1.13
CA VAL A 114 7.84 -13.06 0.26
C VAL A 114 7.05 -12.20 1.23
N ALA A 115 6.27 -11.26 0.71
CA ALA A 115 5.45 -10.33 1.48
C ALA A 115 4.00 -10.29 0.97
N TYR A 116 3.10 -9.93 1.87
CA TYR A 116 1.67 -9.78 1.63
C TYR A 116 1.16 -8.45 2.19
N ARG A 117 0.13 -7.91 1.58
CA ARG A 117 -0.71 -6.84 2.14
C ARG A 117 -2.16 -7.12 1.78
N SER A 118 -3.03 -7.19 2.77
CA SER A 118 -4.46 -7.39 2.57
C SER A 118 -5.13 -6.16 1.95
N GLY A 119 -6.12 -6.40 1.11
CA GLY A 119 -7.02 -5.35 0.63
C GLY A 119 -7.68 -4.63 1.79
N SER A 120 -7.82 -3.30 1.72
CA SER A 120 -8.37 -2.47 2.80
C SER A 120 -7.66 -2.64 4.16
N TYR A 121 -6.45 -3.24 4.20
CA TYR A 121 -5.76 -3.66 5.44
C TYR A 121 -6.55 -4.69 6.26
N ALA A 122 -7.51 -5.38 5.65
CA ALA A 122 -8.41 -6.33 6.29
C ALA A 122 -7.69 -7.66 6.57
N ALA A 123 -6.91 -7.69 7.63
CA ALA A 123 -6.18 -8.85 8.11
C ALA A 123 -6.41 -9.05 9.62
N ASN A 124 -6.30 -10.29 10.06
CA ASN A 124 -6.32 -10.70 11.46
C ASN A 124 -5.24 -11.75 11.73
N ASP A 125 -5.12 -12.22 12.95
CA ASP A 125 -4.11 -13.22 13.32
C ASP A 125 -4.26 -14.54 12.54
N ALA A 126 -5.48 -14.91 12.11
CA ALA A 126 -5.68 -16.05 11.23
C ALA A 126 -5.05 -15.84 9.85
N THR A 127 -5.13 -14.60 9.32
CA THR A 127 -4.44 -14.23 8.08
C THR A 127 -2.92 -14.45 8.19
N LEU A 128 -2.32 -14.01 9.29
CA LEU A 128 -0.88 -14.14 9.51
C LEU A 128 -0.44 -15.60 9.62
N ARG A 129 -1.22 -16.44 10.35
CA ARG A 129 -0.95 -17.88 10.40
C ARG A 129 -1.08 -18.55 9.04
N ALA A 130 -2.07 -18.15 8.22
CA ALA A 130 -2.23 -18.65 6.86
C ALA A 130 -1.04 -18.26 5.95
N LEU A 131 -0.51 -17.04 6.10
CA LEU A 131 0.69 -16.59 5.40
C LEU A 131 1.91 -17.40 5.82
N HIS A 132 2.12 -17.58 7.12
CA HIS A 132 3.23 -18.38 7.66
C HIS A 132 3.19 -19.82 7.14
N ALA A 133 2.02 -20.47 7.17
CA ALA A 133 1.85 -21.83 6.67
C ALA A 133 2.19 -21.97 5.16
N GLN A 134 2.12 -20.90 4.41
CA GLN A 134 2.46 -20.86 2.99
C GLN A 134 3.88 -20.34 2.70
N GLY A 135 4.67 -20.08 3.74
CA GLY A 135 6.07 -19.67 3.62
C GLY A 135 6.28 -18.19 3.25
N LEU A 136 5.24 -17.35 3.35
CA LEU A 136 5.44 -15.90 3.27
C LEU A 136 6.12 -15.43 4.56
N ARG A 137 7.12 -14.58 4.40
CA ARG A 137 7.94 -14.10 5.52
C ARG A 137 7.37 -12.83 6.16
N TYR A 138 6.76 -11.97 5.35
CA TYR A 138 6.32 -10.65 5.77
C TYR A 138 4.83 -10.45 5.54
N ASP A 139 4.18 -9.75 6.47
CA ASP A 139 2.91 -9.06 6.25
C ASP A 139 3.09 -7.55 6.44
N SER A 140 2.24 -6.75 5.80
CA SER A 140 2.22 -5.29 5.96
C SER A 140 0.77 -4.79 5.97
N SER A 141 -0.08 -5.48 6.72
CA SER A 141 -1.51 -5.17 6.79
C SER A 141 -1.91 -4.47 8.09
N HIS A 142 -1.10 -4.52 9.16
CA HIS A 142 -1.44 -3.79 10.37
C HIS A 142 -1.46 -2.28 10.12
N ASN A 143 -2.61 -1.67 10.39
CA ASN A 143 -2.83 -0.24 10.25
C ASN A 143 -3.68 0.28 11.42
N GLY A 144 -3.05 0.85 12.42
CA GLY A 144 -3.76 1.35 13.59
C GLY A 144 -4.76 2.47 13.33
N ALA A 145 -4.66 3.15 12.17
CA ALA A 145 -5.63 4.16 11.77
C ALA A 145 -6.95 3.55 11.21
N GLU A 146 -6.92 2.28 10.81
CA GLU A 146 -8.06 1.53 10.27
C GLU A 146 -8.65 0.53 11.29
N HIS A 147 -8.23 0.61 12.55
CA HIS A 147 -8.80 -0.19 13.64
C HIS A 147 -10.03 0.52 14.23
N PRO A 148 -11.11 -0.16 14.68
CA PRO A 148 -11.25 -1.63 14.85
C PRO A 148 -11.76 -2.37 13.60
N TRP A 149 -11.90 -1.74 12.48
CA TRP A 149 -12.35 -2.36 11.25
C TRP A 149 -11.80 -1.58 10.03
N PRO A 150 -11.25 -2.25 9.03
CA PRO A 150 -11.12 -3.72 8.88
C PRO A 150 -9.78 -4.31 9.35
N SER A 151 -8.85 -3.51 9.92
CA SER A 151 -7.57 -3.97 10.45
C SER A 151 -7.77 -4.60 11.84
N LEU A 152 -7.62 -5.93 11.95
CA LEU A 152 -7.95 -6.73 13.14
C LEU A 152 -6.77 -7.60 13.64
N ILE A 153 -5.55 -7.31 13.23
CA ILE A 153 -4.35 -7.95 13.79
C ILE A 153 -4.24 -7.53 15.26
N ASP A 154 -4.04 -8.50 16.16
CA ASP A 154 -3.96 -8.27 17.62
C ASP A 154 -2.60 -7.65 18.00
N LEU A 155 -2.41 -6.40 17.59
CA LEU A 155 -1.26 -5.57 17.91
C LEU A 155 -1.71 -4.19 18.41
N PRO A 156 -0.89 -3.50 19.21
CA PRO A 156 -1.19 -2.14 19.64
C PRO A 156 -1.43 -1.21 18.45
N LEU A 157 -2.42 -0.32 18.52
CA LEU A 157 -2.75 0.63 17.45
C LEU A 157 -1.57 1.51 17.04
N ARG A 158 -0.68 1.79 17.99
CA ARG A 158 0.53 2.60 17.79
C ARG A 158 1.74 1.80 17.35
N GLN A 159 1.59 0.47 17.12
CA GLN A 159 2.68 -0.35 16.61
C GLN A 159 3.04 0.08 15.19
N ILE A 160 4.24 0.64 15.04
CA ILE A 160 4.81 1.05 13.74
C ILE A 160 6.15 0.39 13.46
N ALA A 161 6.83 -0.13 14.49
CA ALA A 161 8.03 -0.93 14.34
C ALA A 161 7.72 -2.32 13.81
N PRO A 162 8.58 -2.91 12.96
CA PRO A 162 8.48 -4.30 12.57
C PRO A 162 8.53 -5.22 13.80
N ILE A 163 7.66 -6.25 13.82
CA ILE A 163 7.53 -7.17 14.93
C ILE A 163 7.26 -8.60 14.45
N ALA A 164 7.83 -9.60 15.12
CA ALA A 164 7.48 -10.98 14.89
C ALA A 164 6.11 -11.29 15.50
N HIS A 165 5.13 -11.69 14.67
CA HIS A 165 3.78 -11.99 15.13
C HIS A 165 3.17 -13.14 14.33
N GLN A 166 2.57 -14.13 14.99
CA GLN A 166 1.92 -15.30 14.37
C GLN A 166 2.78 -16.03 13.30
N GLY A 167 4.11 -16.04 13.49
CA GLY A 167 5.05 -16.75 12.61
C GLY A 167 5.55 -15.96 11.40
N VAL A 168 5.07 -14.76 11.17
CA VAL A 168 5.57 -13.81 10.15
C VAL A 168 6.18 -12.58 10.81
N ILE A 169 6.87 -11.76 10.03
CA ILE A 169 7.27 -10.41 10.43
C ILE A 169 6.19 -9.46 9.93
N GLU A 170 5.42 -8.89 10.85
CA GLU A 170 4.54 -7.77 10.55
C GLU A 170 5.37 -6.50 10.38
N VAL A 171 5.18 -5.81 9.27
CA VAL A 171 5.78 -4.51 8.94
C VAL A 171 4.64 -3.48 8.84
N PRO A 172 4.21 -2.91 9.97
CA PRO A 172 3.02 -2.08 10.04
C PRO A 172 3.08 -0.87 9.12
N VAL A 173 1.92 -0.41 8.66
CA VAL A 173 1.81 0.90 8.01
C VAL A 173 2.17 1.96 9.04
N THR A 174 3.09 2.86 8.70
CA THR A 174 3.42 3.97 9.60
C THR A 174 2.22 4.87 9.78
N VAL A 175 1.91 5.23 11.01
CA VAL A 175 0.87 6.19 11.37
C VAL A 175 1.47 7.40 12.06
N ILE A 176 0.79 8.53 11.98
CA ILE A 176 1.04 9.72 12.79
C ILE A 176 -0.17 10.01 13.67
N GLU A 177 0.02 10.72 14.76
CA GLU A 177 -1.08 11.18 15.58
C GLU A 177 -1.61 12.51 15.04
N ASP A 178 -2.84 12.51 14.54
CA ASP A 178 -3.52 13.68 13.98
C ASP A 178 -4.00 14.63 15.09
N ARG A 179 -4.63 14.04 16.10
CA ARG A 179 -5.07 14.66 17.35
C ARG A 179 -4.84 13.64 18.47
N PRO A 180 -4.76 14.05 19.74
CA PRO A 180 -4.59 13.10 20.83
C PRO A 180 -5.55 11.90 20.72
N GLY A 181 -4.99 10.70 20.59
CA GLY A 181 -5.74 9.44 20.44
C GLY A 181 -6.31 9.16 19.06
N SER A 182 -6.08 10.00 18.04
CA SER A 182 -6.53 9.79 16.66
C SER A 182 -5.36 9.59 15.73
N LEU A 183 -5.26 8.42 15.12
CA LEU A 183 -4.17 8.05 14.21
C LEU A 183 -4.55 8.29 12.75
N ARG A 184 -3.54 8.53 11.92
CA ARG A 184 -3.64 8.70 10.48
C ARG A 184 -2.48 8.00 9.80
N ASN A 185 -2.79 7.16 8.82
CA ASN A 185 -1.81 6.37 8.08
C ASN A 185 -0.93 7.26 7.17
N PHE A 186 0.32 6.88 6.99
CA PHE A 186 1.25 7.52 6.08
C PHE A 186 0.94 7.12 4.64
N GLN A 187 -0.05 7.78 4.07
CA GLN A 187 -0.52 7.58 2.70
C GLN A 187 -0.58 8.92 1.96
N ILE A 188 -0.31 8.90 0.65
CA ILE A 188 -0.17 10.11 -0.18
C ILE A 188 -1.42 10.99 -0.12
N CYS A 189 -2.60 10.40 -0.21
CA CYS A 189 -3.86 11.16 -0.12
C CYS A 189 -4.21 11.59 1.31
N ALA A 190 -3.63 10.96 2.34
CA ALA A 190 -4.00 11.18 3.74
C ALA A 190 -3.18 12.26 4.44
N LEU A 191 -1.89 12.43 4.07
CA LEU A 191 -0.98 13.40 4.70
C LEU A 191 -0.64 14.56 3.76
N SER A 192 -0.45 15.75 4.34
CA SER A 192 0.17 16.88 3.62
C SER A 192 1.69 16.67 3.47
N SER A 193 2.30 17.39 2.53
CA SER A 193 3.77 17.34 2.36
C SER A 193 4.52 17.74 3.64
N GLY A 194 3.98 18.67 4.42
CA GLY A 194 4.56 19.08 5.71
C GLY A 194 4.48 18.01 6.79
N GLU A 195 3.39 17.21 6.81
CA GLU A 195 3.25 16.07 7.71
C GLU A 195 4.18 14.93 7.30
N MET A 196 4.28 14.64 6.00
CA MET A 196 5.22 13.63 5.46
C MET A 196 6.67 13.98 5.84
N LEU A 197 7.09 15.23 5.60
CA LEU A 197 8.42 15.70 5.96
C LEU A 197 8.68 15.52 7.46
N ALA A 198 7.76 15.98 8.30
CA ALA A 198 7.91 15.87 9.75
C ALA A 198 7.95 14.42 10.24
N ALA A 199 7.19 13.51 9.61
CA ALA A 199 7.21 12.08 9.96
C ALA A 199 8.55 11.43 9.56
N LEU A 200 9.11 11.79 8.40
CA LEU A 200 10.42 11.30 7.98
C LEU A 200 11.55 11.84 8.88
N ASP A 201 11.52 13.12 9.24
CA ASP A 201 12.50 13.72 10.13
C ASP A 201 12.40 13.11 11.54
N HIS A 202 11.18 12.91 12.05
CA HIS A 202 10.94 12.22 13.31
C HIS A 202 11.53 10.79 13.33
N ALA A 203 11.28 10.02 12.25
CA ALA A 203 11.85 8.68 12.14
C ALA A 203 13.39 8.68 12.11
N VAL A 204 13.98 9.65 11.43
CA VAL A 204 15.44 9.82 11.39
C VAL A 204 16.00 10.22 12.76
N ASP A 205 15.36 11.16 13.47
CA ASP A 205 15.82 11.69 14.74
C ASP A 205 15.68 10.68 15.89
N HIS A 206 14.73 9.75 15.78
CA HIS A 206 14.46 8.70 16.78
C HIS A 206 14.95 7.31 16.34
N ASP A 207 15.71 7.23 15.25
CA ASP A 207 16.29 5.98 14.74
C ASP A 207 15.25 4.85 14.58
N HIS A 208 14.11 5.15 13.95
CA HIS A 208 13.06 4.16 13.70
C HIS A 208 13.59 2.98 12.87
N ALA A 209 13.10 1.79 13.16
CA ALA A 209 13.48 0.58 12.46
C ALA A 209 12.98 0.55 11.01
N ALA A 210 11.80 1.13 10.76
CA ALA A 210 11.21 1.22 9.42
C ALA A 210 10.21 2.38 9.33
N VAL A 211 9.98 2.85 8.10
CA VAL A 211 8.87 3.74 7.74
C VAL A 211 8.14 3.11 6.55
N THR A 212 6.90 2.70 6.76
CA THR A 212 6.05 2.12 5.71
C THR A 212 5.11 3.18 5.16
N ILE A 213 5.34 3.55 3.90
CA ILE A 213 4.57 4.58 3.20
C ILE A 213 3.69 3.91 2.15
N VAL A 214 2.43 4.34 2.05
CA VAL A 214 1.46 3.76 1.12
C VAL A 214 1.09 4.74 0.03
N SER A 215 1.00 4.23 -1.20
CA SER A 215 0.43 4.91 -2.35
C SER A 215 -0.30 3.90 -3.23
N HIS A 216 -1.38 4.30 -3.87
CA HIS A 216 -2.06 3.48 -4.87
C HIS A 216 -1.88 4.08 -6.27
N SER A 217 -1.93 3.23 -7.29
CA SER A 217 -1.77 3.65 -8.69
C SER A 217 -2.78 4.72 -9.10
N PHE A 218 -3.98 4.72 -8.53
CA PHE A 218 -5.07 5.63 -8.86
C PHE A 218 -5.11 6.92 -8.04
N GLU A 219 -4.34 7.04 -6.95
CA GLU A 219 -4.42 8.19 -6.03
C GLU A 219 -3.95 9.51 -6.63
N LEU A 220 -3.09 9.45 -7.64
CA LEU A 220 -2.57 10.65 -8.29
C LEU A 220 -3.55 11.26 -9.31
N ALA A 221 -4.63 10.58 -9.63
CA ALA A 221 -5.71 11.08 -10.46
C ALA A 221 -6.94 11.47 -9.61
N ASN A 222 -7.85 12.21 -10.21
CA ASN A 222 -9.17 12.44 -9.63
C ASN A 222 -9.98 11.15 -9.59
N ARG A 223 -11.07 11.09 -8.83
CA ARG A 223 -11.92 9.88 -8.65
C ARG A 223 -12.44 9.29 -9.94
N SER A 224 -12.68 10.11 -10.96
CA SER A 224 -13.10 9.63 -12.28
C SER A 224 -11.95 9.04 -13.11
N GLY A 225 -10.69 9.20 -12.70
CA GLY A 225 -9.49 8.76 -13.41
C GLY A 225 -9.23 9.51 -14.72
N THR A 226 -9.83 10.71 -14.89
CA THR A 226 -9.80 11.46 -16.17
C THR A 226 -8.77 12.58 -16.16
N ARG A 227 -8.31 13.02 -14.99
CA ARG A 227 -7.34 14.11 -14.85
C ARG A 227 -6.41 13.85 -13.67
N PRO A 228 -5.13 14.31 -13.74
CA PRO A 228 -4.24 14.33 -12.59
C PRO A 228 -4.85 15.17 -11.45
N ASN A 229 -4.75 14.69 -10.20
CA ASN A 229 -4.98 15.50 -9.01
C ASN A 229 -3.67 16.22 -8.66
N SER A 230 -3.60 17.51 -8.93
CA SER A 230 -2.36 18.27 -8.82
C SER A 230 -1.80 18.32 -7.39
N VAL A 231 -2.65 18.20 -6.37
CA VAL A 231 -2.24 18.13 -4.96
C VAL A 231 -1.50 16.81 -4.69
N HIS A 232 -2.11 15.69 -5.09
CA HIS A 232 -1.53 14.37 -4.86
C HIS A 232 -0.27 14.13 -5.70
N VAL A 233 -0.24 14.61 -6.95
CA VAL A 233 0.97 14.55 -7.80
C VAL A 233 2.12 15.30 -7.12
N ARG A 234 1.91 16.55 -6.68
CA ARG A 234 2.97 17.32 -5.98
C ARG A 234 3.42 16.65 -4.68
N ARG A 235 2.50 16.02 -3.94
CA ARG A 235 2.85 15.27 -2.72
C ARG A 235 3.74 14.07 -3.04
N PHE A 236 3.41 13.30 -4.06
CA PHE A 236 4.20 12.14 -4.47
C PHE A 236 5.60 12.54 -4.99
N GLU A 237 5.66 13.56 -5.87
CA GLU A 237 6.94 14.11 -6.35
C GLU A 237 7.80 14.65 -5.20
N GLY A 238 7.17 15.41 -4.30
CA GLY A 238 7.82 15.95 -3.11
C GLY A 238 8.34 14.85 -2.18
N LEU A 239 7.54 13.80 -1.96
CA LEU A 239 7.97 12.63 -1.18
C LEU A 239 9.18 11.95 -1.80
N CYS A 240 9.18 11.70 -3.11
CA CYS A 240 10.33 11.11 -3.81
C CYS A 240 11.59 11.97 -3.62
N ALA A 241 11.48 13.29 -3.73
CA ALA A 241 12.60 14.21 -3.50
C ALA A 241 13.08 14.17 -2.04
N MET A 242 12.16 14.16 -1.06
CA MET A 242 12.50 14.07 0.37
C MET A 242 13.24 12.77 0.71
N LEU A 243 12.79 11.63 0.16
CA LEU A 243 13.43 10.33 0.36
C LEU A 243 14.83 10.30 -0.28
N ALA A 244 14.98 10.81 -1.50
CA ALA A 244 16.27 10.88 -2.18
C ALA A 244 17.32 11.71 -1.41
N GLN A 245 16.89 12.76 -0.72
CA GLN A 245 17.76 13.58 0.14
C GLN A 245 18.16 12.88 1.44
N ARG A 246 17.47 11.81 1.82
CA ARG A 246 17.65 11.09 3.09
C ARG A 246 18.19 9.67 2.94
N THR A 247 18.59 9.27 1.74
CA THR A 247 19.01 7.87 1.44
C THR A 247 20.13 7.35 2.34
N ALA A 248 21.01 8.23 2.84
CA ALA A 248 22.09 7.83 3.74
C ALA A 248 21.58 7.39 5.14
N ARG A 249 20.44 7.91 5.60
CA ARG A 249 19.87 7.63 6.93
C ARG A 249 18.55 6.87 6.87
N LEU A 250 17.83 6.99 5.76
CA LEU A 250 16.55 6.36 5.51
C LEU A 250 16.54 5.79 4.08
N PRO A 251 17.33 4.74 3.82
CA PRO A 251 17.38 4.11 2.51
C PRO A 251 16.05 3.41 2.20
N THR A 252 15.59 3.51 0.95
CA THR A 252 14.47 2.69 0.50
C THR A 252 14.93 1.28 0.17
N THR A 253 14.12 0.28 0.47
CA THR A 253 14.46 -1.14 0.26
C THR A 253 13.29 -1.92 -0.32
N HIS A 254 13.57 -3.14 -0.81
CA HIS A 254 12.58 -4.16 -1.14
C HIS A 254 12.42 -5.15 0.02
N PHE A 255 11.28 -5.82 0.14
CA PHE A 255 11.06 -6.83 1.18
C PHE A 255 12.03 -8.01 1.04
N ALA A 256 12.37 -8.41 -0.20
CA ALA A 256 13.32 -9.49 -0.43
C ALA A 256 14.74 -9.17 0.08
N ASP A 257 15.12 -7.90 0.09
CA ASP A 257 16.43 -7.40 0.53
C ASP A 257 16.41 -6.83 1.96
N ALA A 258 15.25 -6.81 2.61
CA ALA A 258 15.07 -6.10 3.88
C ALA A 258 15.80 -6.84 5.02
N ASP A 259 16.61 -6.09 5.75
CA ASP A 259 17.18 -6.45 7.04
C ASP A 259 16.57 -5.54 8.10
N LEU A 260 15.48 -6.01 8.71
CA LEU A 260 14.65 -5.20 9.61
C LEU A 260 15.03 -5.47 11.07
N ARG A 261 15.28 -4.39 11.80
CA ARG A 261 15.37 -4.44 13.26
C ARG A 261 13.97 -4.65 13.82
N LEU A 262 13.79 -5.73 14.58
CA LEU A 262 12.51 -6.05 15.21
C LEU A 262 12.42 -5.48 16.62
N ASP A 263 11.18 -5.33 17.08
CA ASP A 263 10.84 -4.99 18.47
C ASP A 263 11.47 -3.68 18.97
N SER A 264 11.72 -2.72 18.07
CA SER A 264 12.12 -1.37 18.46
C SER A 264 10.93 -0.61 19.07
N ALA A 265 11.23 0.34 19.95
CA ALA A 265 10.21 1.17 20.62
C ALA A 265 9.89 2.42 19.79
N ASP A 266 9.59 2.23 18.50
CA ASP A 266 9.25 3.33 17.59
C ASP A 266 7.87 3.88 17.95
N GLU A 267 7.77 5.21 18.09
CA GLU A 267 6.52 5.88 18.40
C GLU A 267 6.06 6.77 17.25
N PRO A 268 4.75 6.82 16.93
CA PRO A 268 4.21 7.72 15.94
C PRO A 268 4.55 9.19 16.22
N LEU A 269 4.78 9.98 15.15
CA LEU A 269 4.89 11.43 15.26
C LEU A 269 3.67 12.00 15.98
N GLY A 270 3.91 12.82 17.01
CA GLY A 270 2.86 13.46 17.79
C GLY A 270 2.07 14.53 17.02
N PRO A 271 0.89 14.93 17.54
CA PRO A 271 -0.03 15.83 16.87
C PRO A 271 0.52 17.26 16.75
N ASN A 272 0.19 17.94 15.65
CA ASN A 272 0.50 19.35 15.47
C ASN A 272 -0.67 20.08 14.80
N PRO A 273 -1.38 20.98 15.52
CA PRO A 273 -2.57 21.66 15.00
C PRO A 273 -2.34 22.49 13.74
N LEU A 274 -1.14 23.09 13.59
CA LEU A 274 -0.84 23.91 12.40
C LEU A 274 -0.69 23.02 11.14
N ARG A 275 0.03 21.90 11.27
CA ARG A 275 0.15 20.94 10.18
C ARG A 275 -1.21 20.34 9.80
N ALA A 276 -2.02 19.97 10.80
CA ALA A 276 -3.37 19.45 10.58
C ALA A 276 -4.27 20.47 9.86
N SER A 277 -4.22 21.74 10.27
CA SER A 277 -5.00 22.82 9.64
C SER A 277 -4.60 23.04 8.19
N TRP A 278 -3.30 22.99 7.88
CA TRP A 278 -2.82 23.09 6.51
C TRP A 278 -3.30 21.93 5.65
N ARG A 279 -3.18 20.70 6.15
CA ARG A 279 -3.71 19.50 5.47
C ARG A 279 -5.20 19.63 5.18
N HIS A 280 -6.00 20.12 6.14
CA HIS A 280 -7.43 20.33 5.92
C HIS A 280 -7.69 21.33 4.79
N ALA A 281 -6.91 22.41 4.70
CA ALA A 281 -7.02 23.37 3.60
C ALA A 281 -6.68 22.75 2.24
N GLU A 282 -5.58 21.98 2.15
CA GLU A 282 -5.20 21.24 0.93
C GLU A 282 -6.28 20.21 0.55
N GLN A 283 -6.83 19.49 1.54
CA GLN A 283 -7.86 18.48 1.31
C GLN A 283 -9.15 19.12 0.79
N LEU A 284 -9.54 20.25 1.37
CA LEU A 284 -10.71 21.00 0.89
C LEU A 284 -10.51 21.48 -0.55
N TRP A 285 -9.33 22.02 -0.86
CA TRP A 285 -8.98 22.41 -2.23
C TRP A 285 -9.06 21.20 -3.18
N SER A 286 -8.43 20.09 -2.83
CA SER A 286 -8.47 18.87 -3.64
C SER A 286 -9.90 18.40 -3.89
N ASN A 287 -10.73 18.32 -2.84
CA ASN A 287 -12.11 17.86 -2.95
C ASN A 287 -13.01 18.79 -3.76
N VAL A 288 -12.79 20.12 -3.68
CA VAL A 288 -13.66 21.11 -4.32
C VAL A 288 -13.22 21.41 -5.76
N ILE A 289 -11.92 21.45 -6.02
CA ILE A 289 -11.37 21.89 -7.32
C ILE A 289 -10.93 20.68 -8.16
N GLU A 290 -10.10 19.80 -7.60
CA GLU A 290 -9.51 18.71 -8.38
C GLU A 290 -10.53 17.59 -8.68
N GLU A 291 -11.44 17.32 -7.74
CA GLU A 291 -12.44 16.24 -7.89
C GLU A 291 -13.68 16.66 -8.69
N ARG A 292 -14.05 17.96 -8.72
CA ARG A 292 -15.24 18.44 -9.41
C ARG A 292 -15.06 18.78 -10.88
N ALA A 293 -13.85 18.78 -11.37
CA ALA A 293 -13.58 19.10 -12.76
C ALA A 293 -13.82 17.85 -13.62
N ALA A 294 -15.05 17.59 -13.93
CA ALA A 294 -15.50 16.64 -14.95
C ALA A 294 -15.84 17.41 -16.24
#